data_30dd740a04210a9529503d175278af83
#
_entry.id   30dd740a04210a9529503d175278af83
#
_cell.length_a   1.000
_cell.length_b   1.000
_cell.length_c   1.000
_cell.angle_alpha   90.00
_cell.angle_beta   90.00
_cell.angle_gamma   90.00
#
_symmetry.space_group_name_H-M   'P 1'
#
loop_
_entity.id
_entity.type
_entity.pdbx_description
1 polymer ?
#
loop_
_entity_poly.entity_id
_entity_poly.type
_entity_poly.pdbx_seq_one_letter_code
_entity_poly.pdbx_strand_id
1 'polypeptide(L)'
;MDILTATARGARERAAREKETREREARERENVERQRALIDTQRAFDGVASRYDRSNAANPILCAMRKRSRDTLDRFLEPGSRVLDLGCGPGTDDVPLGQSGHEITAIDWSPLMVEAARHRVREAGLDERVRIEHLGIHQLDQLAPDLFDAAYSSFGALNCVPDLPEAARTIADRLRPGGLLVASAIGRVCPWEIALYAARGAWSRARLRFSRHQVAVPLEGRTVWTRYYAPREFARAFRSAGFAVVSLRALGLVTPPPYLEAFAERHPALVGRLQRLDDLVGGWPVLRSWGDHFLIVLRKRR
;
A
#
# COMPACT_ATOMS: atom_id res chain seq x y z
N MET A 1 45.54 -42.66 9.83
CA MET A 1 44.66 -41.96 8.87
C MET A 1 43.54 -41.14 9.53
N ASP A 2 43.51 -41.03 10.89
CA ASP A 2 42.38 -40.44 11.63
C ASP A 2 42.53 -38.99 12.10
N ILE A 3 43.75 -38.47 12.28
CA ILE A 3 43.95 -37.11 12.84
C ILE A 3 43.62 -36.03 11.83
N LEU A 4 43.90 -36.24 10.55
CA LEU A 4 43.60 -35.26 9.47
C LEU A 4 42.08 -35.12 9.22
N THR A 5 41.34 -36.21 9.35
CA THR A 5 39.88 -36.23 9.20
C THR A 5 39.20 -35.54 10.37
N ALA A 6 39.67 -35.73 11.61
CA ALA A 6 39.16 -35.04 12.79
C ALA A 6 39.39 -33.54 12.77
N THR A 7 40.56 -33.09 12.28
CA THR A 7 40.89 -31.66 12.16
C THR A 7 40.05 -30.99 11.08
N ALA A 8 39.83 -31.66 9.95
CA ALA A 8 38.96 -31.14 8.87
C ALA A 8 37.47 -31.07 9.29
N ARG A 9 37.02 -32.01 10.10
CA ARG A 9 35.65 -32.00 10.67
C ARG A 9 35.47 -30.83 11.64
N GLY A 10 36.40 -30.62 12.57
CA GLY A 10 36.34 -29.51 13.53
C GLY A 10 36.45 -28.12 12.85
N ALA A 11 37.18 -28.01 11.74
CA ALA A 11 37.20 -26.78 10.94
C ALA A 11 35.88 -26.52 10.24
N ARG A 12 35.20 -27.53 9.69
CA ARG A 12 33.87 -27.42 9.08
C ARG A 12 32.78 -27.03 10.09
N GLU A 13 32.85 -27.64 11.27
CA GLU A 13 31.90 -27.32 12.36
C GLU A 13 32.06 -25.86 12.87
N ARG A 14 33.31 -25.38 12.99
CA ARG A 14 33.58 -23.97 13.31
C ARG A 14 33.08 -23.03 12.23
N ALA A 15 33.36 -23.29 10.98
CA ALA A 15 32.88 -22.49 9.85
C ALA A 15 31.35 -22.45 9.74
N ALA A 16 30.68 -23.58 10.04
CA ALA A 16 29.22 -23.64 10.09
C ALA A 16 28.65 -22.76 11.21
N ARG A 17 29.22 -22.83 12.42
CA ARG A 17 28.81 -21.96 13.56
C ARG A 17 29.05 -20.49 13.30
N GLU A 18 30.19 -20.14 12.71
CA GLU A 18 30.49 -18.73 12.33
C GLU A 18 29.51 -18.23 11.28
N LYS A 19 29.14 -19.05 10.29
CA LYS A 19 28.14 -18.72 9.30
C LYS A 19 26.76 -18.50 9.93
N GLU A 20 26.34 -19.39 10.81
CA GLU A 20 25.06 -19.30 11.54
C GLU A 20 25.00 -18.02 12.42
N THR A 21 26.10 -17.71 13.12
CA THR A 21 26.21 -16.49 13.92
C THR A 21 26.08 -15.24 13.05
N ARG A 22 26.78 -15.16 11.91
CA ARG A 22 26.69 -14.04 10.97
C ARG A 22 25.29 -13.90 10.37
N GLU A 23 24.65 -15.01 10.01
CA GLU A 23 23.27 -15.00 9.51
C GLU A 23 22.27 -14.52 10.56
N ARG A 24 22.45 -14.92 11.83
CA ARG A 24 21.66 -14.44 12.95
C ARG A 24 21.83 -12.95 13.19
N GLU A 25 23.08 -12.46 13.25
CA GLU A 25 23.36 -11.02 13.40
C GLU A 25 22.81 -10.19 12.24
N ALA A 26 22.88 -10.70 11.00
CA ALA A 26 22.30 -10.03 9.84
C ALA A 26 20.77 -9.91 9.94
N ARG A 27 20.09 -10.99 10.38
CA ARG A 27 18.64 -10.98 10.61
C ARG A 27 18.24 -10.02 11.74
N GLU A 28 19.01 -9.98 12.83
CA GLU A 28 18.76 -9.06 13.94
C GLU A 28 18.89 -7.59 13.49
N ARG A 29 19.92 -7.25 12.70
CA ARG A 29 20.09 -5.91 12.11
C ARG A 29 18.93 -5.55 11.18
N GLU A 30 18.54 -6.47 10.29
CA GLU A 30 17.42 -6.27 9.37
C GLU A 30 16.11 -6.01 10.14
N ASN A 31 15.86 -6.75 11.21
CA ASN A 31 14.69 -6.54 12.05
C ASN A 31 14.70 -5.16 12.75
N VAL A 32 15.85 -4.73 13.25
CA VAL A 32 15.98 -3.38 13.85
C VAL A 32 15.72 -2.29 12.82
N GLU A 33 16.26 -2.42 11.60
CA GLU A 33 16.02 -1.47 10.52
C GLU A 33 14.54 -1.43 10.10
N ARG A 34 13.88 -2.60 10.02
CA ARG A 34 12.44 -2.70 9.72
C ARG A 34 11.60 -2.00 10.79
N GLN A 35 11.89 -2.24 12.07
CA GLN A 35 11.18 -1.59 13.19
C GLN A 35 11.36 -0.08 13.17
N ARG A 36 12.57 0.39 12.92
CA ARG A 36 12.87 1.81 12.79
C ARG A 36 12.07 2.44 11.63
N ALA A 37 12.04 1.79 10.48
CA ALA A 37 11.29 2.26 9.32
C ALA A 37 9.77 2.37 9.60
N LEU A 38 9.20 1.41 10.35
CA LEU A 38 7.81 1.44 10.78
C LEU A 38 7.53 2.62 11.71
N ILE A 39 8.38 2.85 12.72
CA ILE A 39 8.24 3.95 13.69
C ILE A 39 8.39 5.31 13.00
N ASP A 40 9.37 5.47 12.11
CA ASP A 40 9.57 6.71 11.36
C ASP A 40 8.34 7.03 10.50
N THR A 41 7.80 6.01 9.81
CA THR A 41 6.60 6.11 8.97
C THR A 41 5.36 6.47 9.81
N GLN A 42 5.15 5.81 10.95
CA GLN A 42 4.07 6.13 11.88
C GLN A 42 4.14 7.60 12.31
N ARG A 43 5.31 8.03 12.80
CA ARG A 43 5.52 9.42 13.25
C ARG A 43 5.31 10.44 12.13
N ALA A 44 5.62 10.07 10.89
CA ALA A 44 5.39 10.95 9.75
C ALA A 44 3.89 11.15 9.50
N PHE A 45 3.10 10.08 9.54
CA PHE A 45 1.64 10.16 9.40
C PHE A 45 0.97 10.82 10.61
N ASP A 46 1.43 10.57 11.84
CA ASP A 46 0.97 11.32 13.02
C ASP A 46 1.14 12.84 12.84
N GLY A 47 2.27 13.25 12.28
CA GLY A 47 2.56 14.68 12.08
C GLY A 47 1.62 15.39 11.11
N VAL A 48 0.95 14.66 10.21
CA VAL A 48 0.06 15.23 9.21
C VAL A 48 -1.42 14.94 9.46
N ALA A 49 -1.77 14.07 10.42
CA ALA A 49 -3.12 13.54 10.62
C ALA A 49 -4.19 14.64 10.68
N SER A 50 -3.95 15.73 11.44
CA SER A 50 -4.91 16.84 11.60
C SER A 50 -5.18 17.64 10.31
N ARG A 51 -4.28 17.54 9.33
CA ARG A 51 -4.34 18.31 8.06
C ARG A 51 -4.56 17.42 6.85
N TYR A 52 -4.25 16.12 7.01
CA TYR A 52 -4.24 15.15 5.91
C TYR A 52 -5.53 15.18 5.10
N ASP A 53 -6.64 15.32 5.77
CA ASP A 53 -7.95 15.38 5.14
C ASP A 53 -8.22 16.66 4.38
N ARG A 54 -7.92 17.82 4.98
CA ARG A 54 -8.18 19.11 4.33
C ARG A 54 -7.41 19.27 3.05
N SER A 55 -6.16 18.81 3.02
CA SER A 55 -5.33 18.84 1.81
C SER A 55 -5.74 17.81 0.77
N ASN A 56 -6.24 16.64 1.20
CA ASN A 56 -6.57 15.55 0.29
C ASN A 56 -8.04 15.57 -0.18
N ALA A 57 -8.97 16.04 0.64
CA ALA A 57 -10.41 16.10 0.30
C ALA A 57 -10.71 17.13 -0.80
N ALA A 58 -9.93 18.20 -0.87
CA ALA A 58 -10.06 19.21 -1.91
C ALA A 58 -9.36 18.83 -3.23
N ASN A 59 -8.45 17.85 -3.22
CA ASN A 59 -7.66 17.48 -4.39
C ASN A 59 -8.48 16.65 -5.39
N PRO A 60 -8.85 17.22 -6.57
CA PRO A 60 -9.75 16.54 -7.50
C PRO A 60 -9.14 15.30 -8.14
N ILE A 61 -7.80 15.24 -8.23
CA ILE A 61 -7.09 14.07 -8.76
C ILE A 61 -7.20 12.91 -7.77
N LEU A 62 -6.90 13.16 -6.48
CA LEU A 62 -7.03 12.15 -5.43
C LEU A 62 -8.47 11.67 -5.28
N CYS A 63 -9.44 12.58 -5.28
CA CYS A 63 -10.85 12.24 -5.18
C CYS A 63 -11.29 11.29 -6.31
N ALA A 64 -10.88 11.57 -7.56
CA ALA A 64 -11.19 10.71 -8.69
C ALA A 64 -10.52 9.33 -8.58
N MET A 65 -9.25 9.28 -8.16
CA MET A 65 -8.53 8.03 -7.95
C MET A 65 -9.15 7.18 -6.82
N ARG A 66 -9.55 7.81 -5.68
CA ARG A 66 -10.26 7.15 -4.56
C ARG A 66 -11.60 6.58 -5.01
N LYS A 67 -12.40 7.42 -5.67
CA LYS A 67 -13.68 6.98 -6.21
C LYS A 67 -13.53 5.75 -7.08
N ARG A 68 -12.53 5.74 -7.97
CA ARG A 68 -12.27 4.60 -8.84
C ARG A 68 -11.89 3.33 -8.08
N SER A 69 -11.09 3.47 -7.01
CA SER A 69 -10.72 2.33 -6.17
C SER A 69 -11.95 1.75 -5.46
N ARG A 70 -12.81 2.60 -4.89
CA ARG A 70 -14.07 2.18 -4.26
C ARG A 70 -15.05 1.58 -5.27
N ASP A 71 -15.32 2.27 -6.39
CA ASP A 71 -16.18 1.74 -7.46
C ASP A 71 -15.69 0.38 -7.98
N THR A 72 -14.38 0.13 -7.90
CA THR A 72 -13.82 -1.17 -8.29
C THR A 72 -14.13 -2.22 -7.23
N LEU A 73 -14.04 -1.89 -5.94
CA LEU A 73 -14.44 -2.79 -4.86
C LEU A 73 -15.93 -3.14 -4.96
N ASP A 74 -16.80 -2.13 -5.06
CA ASP A 74 -18.24 -2.27 -5.14
C ASP A 74 -18.74 -3.13 -6.32
N ARG A 75 -17.98 -3.18 -7.42
CA ARG A 75 -18.33 -4.05 -8.56
C ARG A 75 -18.16 -5.55 -8.28
N PHE A 76 -17.38 -5.90 -7.28
CA PHE A 76 -17.05 -7.30 -6.96
C PHE A 76 -17.74 -7.80 -5.69
N LEU A 77 -18.35 -6.90 -4.92
CA LEU A 77 -18.95 -7.20 -3.63
C LEU A 77 -20.44 -6.86 -3.63
N GLU A 78 -21.19 -7.68 -2.93
CA GLU A 78 -22.59 -7.39 -2.61
C GLU A 78 -22.69 -6.52 -1.36
N PRO A 79 -23.74 -5.68 -1.22
CA PRO A 79 -24.01 -4.99 0.04
C PRO A 79 -24.06 -5.98 1.23
N GLY A 80 -23.55 -5.56 2.38
CA GLY A 80 -23.40 -6.43 3.55
C GLY A 80 -22.10 -7.24 3.56
N SER A 81 -21.25 -7.12 2.53
CA SER A 81 -19.94 -7.77 2.54
C SER A 81 -19.04 -7.21 3.64
N ARG A 82 -18.24 -8.08 4.25
CA ARG A 82 -17.26 -7.73 5.30
C ARG A 82 -15.93 -7.37 4.65
N VAL A 83 -15.48 -6.13 4.86
CA VAL A 83 -14.27 -5.57 4.25
C VAL A 83 -13.25 -5.21 5.32
N LEU A 84 -11.99 -5.62 5.12
CA LEU A 84 -10.84 -5.23 5.92
C LEU A 84 -10.09 -4.10 5.20
N ASP A 85 -10.14 -2.86 5.72
CA ASP A 85 -9.35 -1.76 5.17
C ASP A 85 -7.96 -1.71 5.83
N LEU A 86 -6.93 -1.76 5.00
CA LEU A 86 -5.52 -1.88 5.35
C LEU A 86 -4.81 -0.53 5.21
N GLY A 87 -4.66 0.21 6.30
CA GLY A 87 -4.11 1.56 6.30
C GLY A 87 -5.15 2.60 5.92
N CYS A 88 -6.24 2.65 6.67
CA CYS A 88 -7.41 3.48 6.39
C CYS A 88 -7.13 4.98 6.48
N GLY A 89 -6.01 5.38 7.12
CA GLY A 89 -5.74 6.78 7.42
C GLY A 89 -6.87 7.40 8.25
N PRO A 90 -7.34 8.61 7.90
CA PRO A 90 -8.40 9.27 8.66
C PRO A 90 -9.82 8.81 8.28
N GLY A 91 -9.99 7.62 7.71
CA GLY A 91 -11.30 7.05 7.39
C GLY A 91 -11.98 7.63 6.14
N THR A 92 -11.23 8.21 5.21
CA THR A 92 -11.78 8.90 4.03
C THR A 92 -12.51 7.96 3.09
N ASP A 93 -12.10 6.70 2.98
CA ASP A 93 -12.75 5.69 2.15
C ASP A 93 -13.77 4.86 2.94
N ASP A 94 -13.60 4.74 4.27
CA ASP A 94 -14.45 3.92 5.13
C ASP A 94 -15.88 4.43 5.19
N VAL A 95 -16.08 5.76 5.29
CA VAL A 95 -17.43 6.35 5.34
C VAL A 95 -18.22 6.06 4.06
N PRO A 96 -17.71 6.35 2.85
CA PRO A 96 -18.43 5.97 1.62
C PRO A 96 -18.68 4.47 1.49
N LEU A 97 -17.72 3.62 1.88
CA LEU A 97 -17.90 2.16 1.84
C LEU A 97 -18.96 1.67 2.84
N GLY A 98 -18.99 2.22 4.06
CA GLY A 98 -20.04 1.95 5.04
C GLY A 98 -21.42 2.43 4.56
N GLN A 99 -21.48 3.60 3.90
CA GLN A 99 -22.72 4.12 3.28
C GLN A 99 -23.20 3.25 2.10
N SER A 100 -22.28 2.60 1.37
CA SER A 100 -22.63 1.59 0.34
C SER A 100 -23.16 0.28 0.95
N GLY A 101 -23.24 0.18 2.28
CA GLY A 101 -23.82 -0.94 2.99
C GLY A 101 -22.84 -2.04 3.42
N HIS A 102 -21.54 -1.84 3.25
CA HIS A 102 -20.53 -2.80 3.71
C HIS A 102 -20.29 -2.72 5.23
N GLU A 103 -19.85 -3.84 5.81
CA GLU A 103 -19.33 -3.91 7.18
C GLU A 103 -17.80 -3.78 7.13
N ILE A 104 -17.28 -2.69 7.71
CA ILE A 104 -15.85 -2.35 7.60
C ILE A 104 -15.15 -2.61 8.93
N THR A 105 -14.05 -3.34 8.87
CA THR A 105 -13.02 -3.32 9.91
C THR A 105 -11.80 -2.64 9.31
N ALA A 106 -11.46 -1.46 9.81
CA ALA A 106 -10.37 -0.66 9.27
C ALA A 106 -9.23 -0.56 10.28
N ILE A 107 -8.01 -0.66 9.79
CA ILE A 107 -6.80 -0.58 10.62
C ILE A 107 -5.88 0.53 10.12
N ASP A 108 -5.22 1.21 11.05
CA ASP A 108 -4.10 2.10 10.76
C ASP A 108 -3.04 2.04 11.88
N TRP A 109 -1.79 2.21 11.50
CA TRP A 109 -0.66 2.19 12.44
C TRP A 109 -0.46 3.52 13.17
N SER A 110 -0.97 4.63 12.63
CA SER A 110 -0.90 5.95 13.25
C SER A 110 -2.07 6.14 14.24
N PRO A 111 -1.81 6.30 15.54
CA PRO A 111 -2.87 6.53 16.52
C PRO A 111 -3.67 7.80 16.24
N LEU A 112 -3.04 8.86 15.68
CA LEU A 112 -3.74 10.09 15.33
C LEU A 112 -4.62 9.95 14.08
N MET A 113 -4.24 9.09 13.12
CA MET A 113 -5.11 8.71 12.01
C MET A 113 -6.32 7.92 12.51
N VAL A 114 -6.12 6.96 13.41
CA VAL A 114 -7.18 6.18 14.03
C VAL A 114 -8.18 7.07 14.78
N GLU A 115 -7.69 8.05 15.54
CA GLU A 115 -8.55 9.02 16.23
C GLU A 115 -9.39 9.84 15.26
N ALA A 116 -8.77 10.35 14.20
CA ALA A 116 -9.46 11.09 13.14
C ALA A 116 -10.49 10.22 12.41
N ALA A 117 -10.17 8.95 12.11
CA ALA A 117 -11.08 8.00 11.48
C ALA A 117 -12.30 7.71 12.36
N ARG A 118 -12.09 7.43 13.65
CA ARG A 118 -13.17 7.21 14.62
C ARG A 118 -14.08 8.43 14.76
N HIS A 119 -13.52 9.63 14.77
CA HIS A 119 -14.29 10.86 14.80
C HIS A 119 -15.19 10.98 13.56
N ARG A 120 -14.61 10.77 12.38
CA ARG A 120 -15.34 10.82 11.10
C ARG A 120 -16.46 9.79 11.01
N VAL A 121 -16.23 8.56 11.44
CA VAL A 121 -17.22 7.49 11.46
C VAL A 121 -18.40 7.85 12.36
N ARG A 122 -18.13 8.39 13.57
CA ARG A 122 -19.17 8.87 14.48
C ARG A 122 -19.99 10.03 13.90
N GLU A 123 -19.33 11.02 13.29
CA GLU A 123 -20.01 12.14 12.63
C GLU A 123 -20.93 11.68 11.48
N ALA A 124 -20.54 10.58 10.81
CA ALA A 124 -21.35 9.97 9.75
C ALA A 124 -22.44 9.03 10.27
N GLY A 125 -22.51 8.75 11.59
CA GLY A 125 -23.47 7.82 12.19
C GLY A 125 -23.27 6.37 11.75
N LEU A 126 -22.01 5.95 11.55
CA LEU A 126 -21.66 4.64 11.00
C LEU A 126 -20.97 3.70 12.00
N ASP A 127 -21.01 4.02 13.30
CA ASP A 127 -20.32 3.24 14.36
C ASP A 127 -20.71 1.76 14.41
N GLU A 128 -21.94 1.42 14.01
CA GLU A 128 -22.40 0.04 13.95
C GLU A 128 -21.88 -0.76 12.75
N ARG A 129 -21.40 -0.05 11.70
CA ARG A 129 -20.93 -0.67 10.44
C ARG A 129 -19.43 -0.58 10.23
N VAL A 130 -18.81 0.44 10.82
CA VAL A 130 -17.39 0.75 10.60
C VAL A 130 -16.64 0.72 11.93
N ARG A 131 -15.81 -0.27 12.10
CA ARG A 131 -14.96 -0.45 13.28
C ARG A 131 -13.52 -0.05 12.93
N ILE A 132 -12.94 0.87 13.72
CA ILE A 132 -11.56 1.35 13.51
C ILE A 132 -10.67 0.83 14.63
N GLU A 133 -9.59 0.12 14.26
CA GLU A 133 -8.61 -0.46 15.16
C GLU A 133 -7.23 0.19 14.98
N HIS A 134 -6.54 0.43 16.10
CA HIS A 134 -5.14 0.87 16.08
C HIS A 134 -4.25 -0.36 15.91
N LEU A 135 -3.93 -0.71 14.68
CA LEU A 135 -3.16 -1.89 14.32
C LEU A 135 -2.42 -1.67 13.00
N GLY A 136 -1.16 -2.07 12.93
CA GLY A 136 -0.39 -2.04 11.70
C GLY A 136 -0.66 -3.27 10.82
N ILE A 137 -0.47 -3.14 9.50
CA ILE A 137 -0.59 -4.28 8.57
C ILE A 137 0.35 -5.43 8.96
N HIS A 138 1.49 -5.12 9.56
CA HIS A 138 2.47 -6.09 10.07
C HIS A 138 2.02 -6.81 11.37
N GLN A 139 0.88 -6.43 11.93
CA GLN A 139 0.29 -6.97 13.15
C GLN A 139 -1.08 -7.61 12.90
N LEU A 140 -1.42 -7.93 11.67
CA LEU A 140 -2.72 -8.51 11.30
C LEU A 140 -3.04 -9.82 12.04
N ASP A 141 -2.03 -10.53 12.53
CA ASP A 141 -2.19 -11.72 13.37
C ASP A 141 -2.86 -11.41 14.72
N GLN A 142 -2.78 -10.17 15.20
CA GLN A 142 -3.41 -9.70 16.45
C GLN A 142 -4.88 -9.29 16.27
N LEU A 143 -5.35 -9.11 15.02
CA LEU A 143 -6.75 -8.84 14.76
C LEU A 143 -7.61 -10.08 15.14
N ALA A 144 -8.83 -9.85 15.62
CA ALA A 144 -9.78 -10.92 15.91
C ALA A 144 -9.87 -11.92 14.73
N PRO A 145 -10.07 -13.24 14.98
CA PRO A 145 -9.96 -14.31 13.98
C PRO A 145 -11.15 -14.33 13.00
N ASP A 146 -11.62 -13.18 12.62
CA ASP A 146 -12.69 -13.00 11.64
C ASP A 146 -12.18 -13.14 10.20
N LEU A 147 -13.03 -13.70 9.34
CA LEU A 147 -12.76 -13.78 7.91
C LEU A 147 -13.57 -12.73 7.15
N PHE A 148 -12.91 -12.09 6.19
CA PHE A 148 -13.47 -11.03 5.36
C PHE A 148 -13.74 -11.52 3.94
N ASP A 149 -14.72 -10.92 3.29
CA ASP A 149 -15.04 -11.13 1.87
C ASP A 149 -14.01 -10.43 0.98
N ALA A 150 -13.53 -9.27 1.45
CA ALA A 150 -12.43 -8.56 0.78
C ALA A 150 -11.51 -7.85 1.77
N ALA A 151 -10.26 -7.62 1.31
CA ALA A 151 -9.37 -6.61 1.83
C ALA A 151 -9.31 -5.44 0.84
N TYR A 152 -9.24 -4.24 1.37
CA TYR A 152 -9.08 -2.98 0.63
C TYR A 152 -7.80 -2.29 1.11
N SER A 153 -7.05 -1.67 0.21
CA SER A 153 -5.90 -0.85 0.58
C SER A 153 -5.71 0.25 -0.45
N SER A 154 -5.74 1.49 -0.05
CA SER A 154 -5.61 2.60 -0.97
C SER A 154 -4.40 3.48 -0.70
N PHE A 155 -3.91 4.12 -1.77
CA PHE A 155 -2.86 5.16 -1.76
C PHE A 155 -1.56 4.79 -1.07
N GLY A 156 -1.13 3.53 -1.25
CA GLY A 156 0.24 3.14 -0.93
C GLY A 156 0.49 2.69 0.50
N ALA A 157 -0.54 2.36 1.29
CA ALA A 157 -0.32 1.75 2.60
C ALA A 157 0.55 0.48 2.47
N LEU A 158 0.29 -0.36 1.45
CA LEU A 158 1.11 -1.54 1.14
C LEU A 158 2.51 -1.20 0.60
N ASN A 159 2.78 0.03 0.17
CA ASN A 159 4.12 0.48 -0.18
C ASN A 159 5.00 0.78 1.04
N CYS A 160 4.39 1.01 2.19
CA CYS A 160 5.08 1.30 3.45
C CYS A 160 5.39 0.04 4.27
N VAL A 161 4.88 -1.12 3.86
CA VAL A 161 5.15 -2.40 4.55
C VAL A 161 6.57 -2.86 4.28
N PRO A 162 7.37 -3.18 5.30
CA PRO A 162 8.76 -3.62 5.10
C PRO A 162 8.87 -4.96 4.35
N ASP A 163 7.94 -5.88 4.59
CA ASP A 163 7.90 -7.23 4.00
C ASP A 163 6.54 -7.50 3.34
N LEU A 164 6.44 -7.19 2.05
CA LEU A 164 5.20 -7.42 1.29
C LEU A 164 4.83 -8.91 1.15
N PRO A 165 5.76 -9.85 0.94
CA PRO A 165 5.46 -11.29 0.99
C PRO A 165 4.85 -11.77 2.29
N GLU A 166 5.32 -11.28 3.43
CA GLU A 166 4.77 -11.60 4.75
C GLU A 166 3.35 -11.01 4.88
N ALA A 167 3.19 -9.72 4.60
CA ALA A 167 1.88 -9.08 4.58
C ALA A 167 0.89 -9.79 3.65
N ALA A 168 1.34 -10.27 2.48
CA ALA A 168 0.47 -11.02 1.57
C ALA A 168 -0.04 -12.33 2.18
N ARG A 169 0.78 -13.04 2.97
CA ARG A 169 0.36 -14.25 3.68
C ARG A 169 -0.66 -13.92 4.78
N THR A 170 -0.35 -12.94 5.64
CA THR A 170 -1.26 -12.56 6.72
C THR A 170 -2.59 -12.01 6.21
N ILE A 171 -2.59 -11.25 5.10
CA ILE A 171 -3.81 -10.82 4.42
C ILE A 171 -4.58 -12.03 3.87
N ALA A 172 -3.90 -13.01 3.27
CA ALA A 172 -4.55 -14.22 2.80
C ALA A 172 -5.26 -14.97 3.93
N ASP A 173 -4.63 -15.06 5.12
CA ASP A 173 -5.19 -15.76 6.28
C ASP A 173 -6.46 -15.06 6.82
N ARG A 174 -6.64 -13.76 6.55
CA ARG A 174 -7.82 -12.98 6.93
C ARG A 174 -8.94 -12.99 5.90
N LEU A 175 -8.73 -13.56 4.73
CA LEU A 175 -9.74 -13.62 3.68
C LEU A 175 -10.36 -15.02 3.58
N ARG A 176 -11.66 -15.06 3.28
CA ARG A 176 -12.36 -16.29 2.92
C ARG A 176 -11.77 -16.90 1.63
N PRO A 177 -11.90 -18.21 1.40
CA PRO A 177 -11.63 -18.81 0.10
C PRO A 177 -12.42 -18.07 -1.00
N GLY A 178 -11.75 -17.62 -2.06
CA GLY A 178 -12.37 -16.80 -3.11
C GLY A 178 -12.47 -15.29 -2.79
N GLY A 179 -12.10 -14.89 -1.57
CA GLY A 179 -12.06 -13.48 -1.16
C GLY A 179 -11.09 -12.63 -1.98
N LEU A 180 -11.30 -11.33 -1.96
CA LEU A 180 -10.60 -10.39 -2.84
C LEU A 180 -9.63 -9.50 -2.07
N LEU A 181 -8.58 -9.05 -2.74
CA LEU A 181 -7.83 -7.86 -2.37
C LEU A 181 -7.96 -6.83 -3.49
N VAL A 182 -8.47 -5.66 -3.17
CA VAL A 182 -8.45 -4.48 -4.05
C VAL A 182 -7.45 -3.50 -3.50
N ALA A 183 -6.36 -3.27 -4.23
CA ALA A 183 -5.28 -2.41 -3.75
C ALA A 183 -4.86 -1.39 -4.81
N SER A 184 -4.71 -0.12 -4.40
CA SER A 184 -3.97 0.87 -5.17
C SER A 184 -2.59 1.08 -4.55
N ALA A 185 -1.56 0.89 -5.35
CA ALA A 185 -0.18 1.00 -4.90
C ALA A 185 0.62 1.96 -5.79
N ILE A 186 1.59 2.65 -5.19
CA ILE A 186 2.45 3.61 -5.89
C ILE A 186 3.33 2.85 -6.88
N GLY A 187 3.21 3.24 -8.15
CA GLY A 187 3.89 2.59 -9.26
C GLY A 187 5.37 3.01 -9.40
N ARG A 188 6.17 2.10 -9.97
CA ARG A 188 7.59 2.37 -10.26
C ARG A 188 7.77 3.31 -11.44
N VAL A 189 6.86 3.29 -12.41
CA VAL A 189 6.96 4.09 -13.63
C VAL A 189 5.83 5.11 -13.65
N CYS A 190 6.16 6.36 -13.33
CA CYS A 190 5.26 7.50 -13.47
C CYS A 190 5.78 8.41 -14.58
N PRO A 191 5.20 8.41 -15.80
CA PRO A 191 5.69 9.20 -16.93
C PRO A 191 5.75 10.69 -16.63
N TRP A 192 4.76 11.23 -15.92
CA TRP A 192 4.72 12.63 -15.50
C TRP A 192 5.89 13.03 -14.63
N GLU A 193 6.19 12.20 -13.63
CA GLU A 193 7.27 12.49 -12.69
C GLU A 193 8.64 12.39 -13.36
N ILE A 194 8.81 11.38 -14.21
CA ILE A 194 10.03 11.22 -15.00
C ILE A 194 10.25 12.44 -15.90
N ALA A 195 9.22 12.85 -16.66
CA ALA A 195 9.31 14.00 -17.56
C ALA A 195 9.56 15.32 -16.80
N LEU A 196 8.84 15.53 -15.69
CA LEU A 196 8.95 16.74 -14.88
C LEU A 196 10.35 16.90 -14.27
N TYR A 197 10.89 15.84 -13.67
CA TYR A 197 12.22 15.90 -13.07
C TYR A 197 13.34 15.90 -14.10
N ALA A 198 13.18 15.22 -15.23
CA ALA A 198 14.13 15.28 -16.33
C ALA A 198 14.20 16.72 -16.93
N ALA A 199 13.05 17.35 -17.14
CA ALA A 199 13.01 18.74 -17.63
C ALA A 199 13.64 19.76 -16.66
N ARG A 200 13.69 19.44 -15.37
CA ARG A 200 14.34 20.24 -14.32
C ARG A 200 15.80 19.86 -14.07
N GLY A 201 16.36 18.91 -14.82
CA GLY A 201 17.72 18.41 -14.60
C GLY A 201 17.89 17.57 -13.31
N ALA A 202 16.80 17.24 -12.62
CA ALA A 202 16.80 16.53 -11.33
C ALA A 202 16.80 15.00 -11.53
N TRP A 203 17.81 14.48 -12.22
CA TRP A 203 17.90 13.07 -12.63
C TRP A 203 17.87 12.08 -11.47
N SER A 204 18.42 12.44 -10.30
CA SER A 204 18.37 11.61 -9.09
C SER A 204 16.91 11.38 -8.65
N ARG A 205 16.08 12.43 -8.67
CA ARG A 205 14.65 12.35 -8.35
C ARG A 205 13.87 11.59 -9.42
N ALA A 206 14.17 11.81 -10.71
CA ALA A 206 13.55 11.06 -11.81
C ALA A 206 13.76 9.55 -11.69
N ARG A 207 14.87 9.12 -11.07
CA ARG A 207 15.22 7.70 -10.88
C ARG A 207 14.81 7.11 -9.54
N LEU A 208 14.31 7.90 -8.59
CA LEU A 208 14.02 7.47 -7.22
C LEU A 208 13.09 6.25 -7.19
N ARG A 209 12.04 6.26 -8.01
CA ARG A 209 11.05 5.17 -8.09
C ARG A 209 11.61 3.86 -8.66
N PHE A 210 12.76 3.88 -9.31
CA PHE A 210 13.40 2.66 -9.84
C PHE A 210 14.17 1.85 -8.78
N SER A 211 14.30 2.38 -7.55
CA SER A 211 14.86 1.61 -6.44
C SER A 211 14.06 0.32 -6.21
N ARG A 212 14.79 -0.76 -5.93
CA ARG A 212 14.20 -2.04 -5.53
C ARG A 212 14.07 -2.20 -4.01
N HIS A 213 14.59 -1.25 -3.27
CA HIS A 213 14.56 -1.18 -1.81
C HIS A 213 13.61 -0.07 -1.36
N GLN A 214 13.28 -0.06 -0.08
CA GLN A 214 12.61 1.09 0.51
C GLN A 214 13.49 2.33 0.37
N VAL A 215 12.86 3.45 0.10
CA VAL A 215 13.48 4.77 0.00
C VAL A 215 12.83 5.72 0.99
N ALA A 216 13.62 6.64 1.51
CA ALA A 216 13.14 7.69 2.38
C ALA A 216 12.42 8.77 1.55
N VAL A 217 11.13 8.93 1.77
CA VAL A 217 10.30 9.96 1.14
C VAL A 217 9.96 11.02 2.18
N PRO A 218 10.27 12.29 1.95
CA PRO A 218 9.95 13.34 2.91
C PRO A 218 8.44 13.62 2.94
N LEU A 219 7.89 13.69 4.16
CA LEU A 219 6.53 14.11 4.45
C LEU A 219 6.58 15.14 5.58
N GLU A 220 6.47 16.42 5.25
CA GLU A 220 6.51 17.57 6.20
C GLU A 220 7.67 17.50 7.20
N GLY A 221 8.89 17.32 6.69
CA GLY A 221 10.12 17.28 7.51
C GLY A 221 10.37 15.94 8.23
N ARG A 222 9.48 14.94 8.06
CA ARG A 222 9.62 13.58 8.57
C ARG A 222 9.82 12.61 7.41
N THR A 223 10.15 11.36 7.71
CA THR A 223 10.45 10.33 6.71
C THR A 223 9.36 9.27 6.68
N VAL A 224 8.83 9.01 5.48
CA VAL A 224 8.02 7.84 5.16
C VAL A 224 8.89 6.87 4.37
N TRP A 225 9.06 5.66 4.88
CA TRP A 225 9.79 4.61 4.17
C TRP A 225 8.85 3.93 3.18
N THR A 226 9.13 4.13 1.89
CA THR A 226 8.26 3.71 0.79
C THR A 226 9.00 2.82 -0.19
N ARG A 227 8.41 1.73 -0.61
CA ARG A 227 8.90 0.90 -1.71
C ARG A 227 7.98 1.04 -2.92
N TYR A 228 8.56 1.39 -4.07
CA TYR A 228 7.85 1.49 -5.33
C TYR A 228 7.80 0.14 -6.04
N TYR A 229 6.63 -0.29 -6.49
CA TYR A 229 6.46 -1.59 -7.10
C TYR A 229 6.15 -1.51 -8.60
N ALA A 230 6.76 -2.40 -9.38
CA ALA A 230 6.16 -2.77 -10.65
C ALA A 230 4.95 -3.69 -10.37
N PRO A 231 3.82 -3.58 -11.10
CA PRO A 231 2.64 -4.42 -10.84
C PRO A 231 2.92 -5.93 -10.85
N ARG A 232 3.86 -6.38 -11.72
CA ARG A 232 4.27 -7.80 -11.77
C ARG A 232 5.00 -8.25 -10.50
N GLU A 233 5.81 -7.37 -9.92
CA GLU A 233 6.55 -7.63 -8.67
C GLU A 233 5.58 -7.69 -7.49
N PHE A 234 4.68 -6.72 -7.38
CA PHE A 234 3.61 -6.69 -6.38
C PHE A 234 2.76 -7.96 -6.46
N ALA A 235 2.25 -8.28 -7.65
CA ALA A 235 1.44 -9.48 -7.88
C ALA A 235 2.21 -10.79 -7.57
N ARG A 236 3.54 -10.82 -7.70
CA ARG A 236 4.34 -12.01 -7.37
C ARG A 236 4.27 -12.34 -5.88
N ALA A 237 4.38 -11.32 -5.00
CA ALA A 237 4.25 -11.52 -3.56
C ALA A 237 2.90 -12.16 -3.20
N PHE A 238 1.82 -11.66 -3.78
CA PHE A 238 0.48 -12.19 -3.54
C PHE A 238 0.23 -13.56 -4.20
N ARG A 239 0.82 -13.82 -5.38
CA ARG A 239 0.72 -15.16 -5.99
C ARG A 239 1.35 -16.24 -5.11
N SER A 240 2.47 -15.93 -4.44
CA SER A 240 3.11 -16.83 -3.49
C SER A 240 2.23 -17.09 -2.26
N ALA A 241 1.31 -16.19 -1.94
CA ALA A 241 0.29 -16.34 -0.89
C ALA A 241 -1.06 -16.89 -1.41
N GLY A 242 -1.08 -17.47 -2.61
CA GLY A 242 -2.27 -18.14 -3.15
C GLY A 242 -3.25 -17.25 -3.91
N PHE A 243 -2.89 -16.02 -4.27
CA PHE A 243 -3.76 -15.16 -5.06
C PHE A 243 -3.58 -15.33 -6.58
N ALA A 244 -4.62 -15.01 -7.31
CA ALA A 244 -4.61 -14.80 -8.76
C ALA A 244 -5.00 -13.37 -9.11
N VAL A 245 -4.37 -12.79 -10.14
CA VAL A 245 -4.72 -11.45 -10.64
C VAL A 245 -6.03 -11.53 -11.43
N VAL A 246 -7.02 -10.73 -11.03
CA VAL A 246 -8.32 -10.59 -11.69
C VAL A 246 -8.32 -9.38 -12.62
N SER A 247 -7.80 -8.24 -12.13
CA SER A 247 -7.77 -7.00 -12.88
C SER A 247 -6.52 -6.21 -12.53
N LEU A 248 -6.03 -5.43 -13.49
CA LEU A 248 -4.93 -4.49 -13.31
C LEU A 248 -5.14 -3.30 -14.23
N ARG A 249 -5.03 -2.09 -13.67
CA ARG A 249 -5.06 -0.85 -14.45
C ARG A 249 -4.14 0.22 -13.85
N ALA A 250 -3.68 1.13 -14.68
CA ALA A 250 -3.02 2.35 -14.24
C ALA A 250 -4.01 3.31 -13.59
N LEU A 251 -3.52 4.07 -12.61
CA LEU A 251 -4.16 5.28 -12.08
C LEU A 251 -3.18 6.44 -12.23
N GLY A 252 -3.64 7.55 -12.83
CA GLY A 252 -2.79 8.70 -13.10
C GLY A 252 -1.69 8.39 -14.11
N LEU A 253 -2.06 7.80 -15.27
CA LEU A 253 -1.16 7.56 -16.39
C LEU A 253 -0.90 8.85 -17.17
N VAL A 254 -1.99 9.48 -17.67
CA VAL A 254 -1.96 10.75 -18.37
C VAL A 254 -2.46 11.91 -17.51
N THR A 255 -3.22 11.64 -16.46
CA THR A 255 -3.54 12.62 -15.42
C THR A 255 -2.28 12.91 -14.59
N PRO A 256 -1.99 14.19 -14.30
CA PRO A 256 -0.85 14.56 -13.47
C PRO A 256 -0.93 13.95 -12.07
N PRO A 257 0.22 13.75 -11.41
CA PRO A 257 0.24 13.28 -10.02
C PRO A 257 -0.49 14.22 -9.06
N PRO A 258 -1.05 13.71 -7.96
CA PRO A 258 -1.81 14.51 -7.00
C PRO A 258 -1.09 15.73 -6.42
N TYR A 259 0.23 15.67 -6.27
CA TYR A 259 1.01 16.81 -5.78
C TYR A 259 1.10 18.00 -6.76
N LEU A 260 0.56 17.86 -7.96
CA LEU A 260 0.36 18.97 -8.92
C LEU A 260 -1.05 19.57 -8.79
N GLU A 261 -1.56 19.70 -7.58
CA GLU A 261 -2.90 20.21 -7.24
C GLU A 261 -3.15 21.61 -7.86
N ALA A 262 -2.19 22.53 -7.75
CA ALA A 262 -2.28 23.85 -8.34
C ALA A 262 -2.46 23.84 -9.88
N PHE A 263 -1.98 22.79 -10.56
CA PHE A 263 -2.27 22.59 -11.98
C PHE A 263 -3.72 22.16 -12.18
N ALA A 264 -4.22 21.26 -11.34
CA ALA A 264 -5.59 20.76 -11.42
C ALA A 264 -6.61 21.89 -11.14
N GLU A 265 -6.33 22.74 -10.17
CA GLU A 265 -7.16 23.90 -9.85
C GLU A 265 -7.23 24.92 -11.00
N ARG A 266 -6.10 25.17 -11.66
CA ARG A 266 -6.03 26.10 -12.81
C ARG A 266 -6.65 25.54 -14.09
N HIS A 267 -6.65 24.22 -14.26
CA HIS A 267 -7.07 23.54 -15.49
C HIS A 267 -8.07 22.41 -15.25
N PRO A 268 -9.19 22.63 -14.54
CA PRO A 268 -10.10 21.54 -14.11
C PRO A 268 -10.72 20.80 -15.31
N ALA A 269 -11.07 21.51 -16.37
CA ALA A 269 -11.64 20.91 -17.59
C ALA A 269 -10.63 20.00 -18.31
N LEU A 270 -9.35 20.38 -18.34
CA LEU A 270 -8.29 19.57 -18.93
C LEU A 270 -8.06 18.32 -18.09
N VAL A 271 -7.93 18.47 -16.76
CA VAL A 271 -7.75 17.33 -15.84
C VAL A 271 -8.91 16.35 -15.97
N GLY A 272 -10.16 16.83 -16.05
CA GLY A 272 -11.32 15.96 -16.27
C GLY A 272 -11.29 15.23 -17.62
N ARG A 273 -10.69 15.81 -18.68
CA ARG A 273 -10.47 15.11 -19.97
C ARG A 273 -9.38 14.04 -19.85
N LEU A 274 -8.28 14.36 -19.17
CA LEU A 274 -7.18 13.42 -18.92
C LEU A 274 -7.63 12.24 -18.06
N GLN A 275 -8.46 12.46 -17.03
CA GLN A 275 -9.06 11.40 -16.22
C GLN A 275 -9.94 10.47 -17.05
N ARG A 276 -10.75 11.00 -17.98
CA ARG A 276 -11.53 10.17 -18.90
C ARG A 276 -10.65 9.36 -19.84
N LEU A 277 -9.53 9.93 -20.29
CA LEU A 277 -8.56 9.20 -21.10
C LEU A 277 -7.89 8.08 -20.29
N ASP A 278 -7.50 8.33 -19.03
CA ASP A 278 -7.02 7.29 -18.12
C ASP A 278 -8.02 6.15 -17.97
N ASP A 279 -9.33 6.46 -17.98
CA ASP A 279 -10.39 5.47 -17.92
C ASP A 279 -10.42 4.56 -19.13
N LEU A 280 -10.16 5.09 -20.29
CA LEU A 280 -10.16 4.33 -21.55
C LEU A 280 -8.89 3.48 -21.69
N VAL A 281 -7.71 4.08 -21.46
CA VAL A 281 -6.44 3.44 -21.83
C VAL A 281 -5.72 2.77 -20.65
N GLY A 282 -6.06 3.11 -19.42
CA GLY A 282 -5.35 2.63 -18.23
C GLY A 282 -5.40 1.11 -18.03
N GLY A 283 -6.32 0.41 -18.69
CA GLY A 283 -6.40 -1.07 -18.72
C GLY A 283 -5.59 -1.74 -19.81
N TRP A 284 -5.02 -0.99 -20.76
CA TRP A 284 -4.32 -1.59 -21.92
C TRP A 284 -3.04 -2.31 -21.48
N PRO A 285 -2.67 -3.43 -22.13
CA PRO A 285 -1.63 -4.34 -21.64
C PRO A 285 -0.29 -3.71 -21.26
N VAL A 286 0.20 -2.74 -22.01
CA VAL A 286 1.46 -2.04 -21.72
C VAL A 286 1.21 -0.91 -20.71
N LEU A 287 0.19 -0.09 -20.95
CA LEU A 287 -0.09 1.14 -20.23
C LEU A 287 -0.53 0.90 -18.78
N ARG A 288 -1.21 -0.22 -18.51
CA ARG A 288 -1.67 -0.59 -17.15
C ARG A 288 -0.56 -0.75 -16.10
N SER A 289 0.69 -0.79 -16.55
CA SER A 289 1.88 -0.90 -15.68
C SER A 289 2.55 0.45 -15.42
N TRP A 290 2.06 1.52 -16.05
CA TRP A 290 2.60 2.87 -15.94
C TRP A 290 1.56 3.78 -15.28
N GLY A 291 2.00 4.77 -14.56
CA GLY A 291 1.12 5.70 -13.85
C GLY A 291 1.66 6.06 -12.48
N ASP A 292 1.07 7.03 -11.86
CA ASP A 292 1.42 7.42 -10.49
C ASP A 292 1.15 6.25 -9.52
N HIS A 293 -0.03 5.62 -9.68
CA HIS A 293 -0.41 4.39 -9.00
C HIS A 293 -0.86 3.33 -10.01
N PHE A 294 -1.01 2.11 -9.55
CA PHE A 294 -1.78 1.08 -10.22
C PHE A 294 -2.86 0.54 -9.28
N LEU A 295 -4.00 0.20 -9.83
CA LEU A 295 -5.10 -0.46 -9.14
C LEU A 295 -5.13 -1.93 -9.56
N ILE A 296 -5.01 -2.82 -8.59
CA ILE A 296 -4.97 -4.26 -8.80
C ILE A 296 -6.07 -4.95 -8.00
N VAL A 297 -6.77 -5.88 -8.65
CA VAL A 297 -7.71 -6.79 -7.99
C VAL A 297 -7.10 -8.18 -8.02
N LEU A 298 -6.97 -8.77 -6.86
CA LEU A 298 -6.43 -10.09 -6.63
C LEU A 298 -7.50 -10.95 -5.96
N ARG A 299 -7.62 -12.21 -6.35
CA ARG A 299 -8.55 -13.18 -5.76
C ARG A 299 -7.79 -14.30 -5.08
N LYS A 300 -8.07 -14.56 -3.82
CA LYS A 300 -7.56 -15.74 -3.11
C LYS A 300 -8.12 -16.99 -3.77
N ARG A 301 -7.25 -17.94 -4.11
CA ARG A 301 -7.67 -19.24 -4.64
C ARG A 301 -8.48 -20.00 -3.60
N ARG A 302 -9.37 -20.87 -4.10
CA ARG A 302 -10.16 -21.78 -3.25
C ARG A 302 -9.31 -22.86 -2.65
#